data_d02675c5add555a270d2085c539ffa92
#
_entry.id   d02675c5add555a270d2085c539ffa92
#
_cell.length_a   1.000
_cell.length_b   1.000
_cell.length_c   1.000
_cell.angle_alpha   90.00
_cell.angle_beta   90.00
_cell.angle_gamma   90.00
#
_symmetry.space_group_name_H-M   'P 1'
#
loop_
_entity.id
_entity.type
_entity.pdbx_description
1 polymer ?
#
loop_
_entity_poly.entity_id
_entity_poly.type
_entity_poly.pdbx_seq_one_letter_code
_entity_poly.pdbx_strand_id
1 'polypeptide(L)'
;MTQRPLPTKDRLIRTAAQLFQRRGYHGVGLSELLAEAEAPKGSLYHHFPNGKSDLALASATWASDQMLRLIAASFEPAESFHAGMEALCGKVAKLFDKSGQWDGCPISSTLFEGPDNATFRAHARHLFEGWITEGAHHARRFGLADPQKTAETMFILLQGGWMLARARQSSDVLRRLPEMLPRAD
;
A
#
# COMPACT_ATOMS: atom_id res chain seq x y z
N MET A 1 -10.01 -29.47 2.93
CA MET A 1 -10.18 -28.60 4.12
C MET A 1 -10.91 -27.35 3.67
N THR A 2 -12.20 -27.24 3.94
CA THR A 2 -13.02 -26.06 3.61
C THR A 2 -12.59 -24.91 4.53
N GLN A 3 -11.91 -23.92 3.97
CA GLN A 3 -11.57 -22.70 4.72
C GLN A 3 -12.88 -22.04 5.18
N ARG A 4 -12.98 -21.78 6.48
CA ARG A 4 -14.11 -21.02 7.04
C ARG A 4 -14.17 -19.65 6.33
N PRO A 5 -15.36 -19.23 5.84
CA PRO A 5 -15.48 -17.94 5.17
C PRO A 5 -15.03 -16.81 6.08
N LEU A 6 -14.35 -15.82 5.51
CA LEU A 6 -13.89 -14.64 6.25
C LEU A 6 -15.06 -13.92 6.92
N PRO A 7 -14.88 -13.36 8.12
CA PRO A 7 -15.87 -12.48 8.75
C PRO A 7 -16.32 -11.36 7.80
N THR A 8 -17.57 -10.95 7.88
CA THR A 8 -18.14 -9.92 6.98
C THR A 8 -17.34 -8.61 7.00
N LYS A 9 -16.87 -8.18 8.18
CA LYS A 9 -16.00 -7.01 8.32
C LYS A 9 -14.74 -7.13 7.46
N ASP A 10 -14.07 -8.29 7.51
CA ASP A 10 -12.82 -8.50 6.79
C ASP A 10 -13.05 -8.61 5.28
N ARG A 11 -14.18 -9.20 4.85
CA ARG A 11 -14.57 -9.21 3.43
C ARG A 11 -14.78 -7.79 2.91
N LEU A 12 -15.54 -6.97 3.65
CA LEU A 12 -15.75 -5.56 3.31
C LEU A 12 -14.43 -4.80 3.18
N ILE A 13 -13.52 -4.93 4.15
CA ILE A 13 -12.21 -4.26 4.15
C ILE A 13 -11.39 -4.68 2.93
N ARG A 14 -11.26 -5.98 2.66
CA ARG A 14 -10.42 -6.50 1.57
C ARG A 14 -10.98 -6.13 0.20
N THR A 15 -12.29 -6.26 0.01
CA THR A 15 -12.96 -5.85 -1.24
C THR A 15 -12.79 -4.35 -1.47
N ALA A 16 -13.00 -3.53 -0.43
CA ALA A 16 -12.80 -2.08 -0.51
C ALA A 16 -11.36 -1.72 -0.88
N ALA A 17 -10.36 -2.36 -0.25
CA ALA A 17 -8.95 -2.12 -0.57
C ALA A 17 -8.64 -2.37 -2.05
N GLN A 18 -9.14 -3.47 -2.61
CA GLN A 18 -8.92 -3.82 -4.02
C GLN A 18 -9.62 -2.83 -4.97
N LEU A 19 -10.88 -2.52 -4.70
CA LEU A 19 -11.67 -1.62 -5.56
C LEU A 19 -11.12 -0.19 -5.51
N PHE A 20 -10.82 0.34 -4.32
CA PHE A 20 -10.29 1.70 -4.18
C PHE A 20 -8.88 1.83 -4.76
N GLN A 21 -8.02 0.83 -4.62
CA GLN A 21 -6.69 0.85 -5.22
C GLN A 21 -6.74 0.97 -6.73
N ARG A 22 -7.72 0.31 -7.38
CA ARG A 22 -7.88 0.32 -8.83
C ARG A 22 -8.58 1.56 -9.37
N ARG A 23 -9.62 2.04 -8.69
CA ARG A 23 -10.58 3.01 -9.23
C ARG A 23 -10.68 4.30 -8.41
N GLY A 24 -9.92 4.40 -7.34
CA GLY A 24 -10.01 5.51 -6.39
C GLY A 24 -11.28 5.45 -5.54
N TYR A 25 -11.33 6.26 -4.49
CA TYR A 25 -12.48 6.32 -3.60
C TYR A 25 -13.77 6.72 -4.33
N HIS A 26 -13.75 7.79 -5.14
CA HIS A 26 -14.94 8.27 -5.84
C HIS A 26 -15.42 7.34 -6.95
N GLY A 27 -14.50 6.60 -7.58
CA GLY A 27 -14.82 5.67 -8.67
C GLY A 27 -15.53 4.38 -8.26
N VAL A 28 -15.77 4.16 -6.97
CA VAL A 28 -16.42 2.94 -6.44
C VAL A 28 -17.76 3.26 -5.80
N GLY A 29 -18.84 2.67 -6.33
CA GLY A 29 -20.18 2.77 -5.77
C GLY A 29 -20.35 1.87 -4.53
N LEU A 30 -21.14 2.34 -3.54
CA LEU A 30 -21.38 1.56 -2.33
C LEU A 30 -22.14 0.25 -2.62
N SER A 31 -23.12 0.29 -3.52
CA SER A 31 -23.89 -0.91 -3.91
C SER A 31 -23.03 -1.97 -4.58
N GLU A 32 -22.10 -1.55 -5.44
CA GLU A 32 -21.13 -2.42 -6.08
C GLU A 32 -20.20 -3.08 -5.04
N LEU A 33 -19.66 -2.26 -4.13
CA LEU A 33 -18.78 -2.75 -3.06
C LEU A 33 -19.48 -3.80 -2.19
N LEU A 34 -20.72 -3.57 -1.82
CA LEU A 34 -21.52 -4.50 -1.03
C LEU A 34 -21.80 -5.81 -1.79
N ALA A 35 -22.11 -5.71 -3.08
CA ALA A 35 -22.33 -6.88 -3.94
C ALA A 35 -21.06 -7.72 -4.07
N GLU A 36 -19.92 -7.08 -4.38
CA GLU A 36 -18.62 -7.76 -4.51
C GLU A 36 -18.14 -8.38 -3.18
N ALA A 37 -18.42 -7.72 -2.04
CA ALA A 37 -18.10 -8.23 -0.71
C ALA A 37 -19.10 -9.29 -0.22
N GLU A 38 -20.15 -9.58 -0.97
CA GLU A 38 -21.26 -10.44 -0.53
C GLU A 38 -21.78 -10.06 0.86
N ALA A 39 -21.95 -8.75 1.10
CA ALA A 39 -22.31 -8.21 2.40
C ALA A 39 -23.62 -7.42 2.35
N PRO A 40 -24.58 -7.67 3.28
CA PRO A 40 -25.79 -6.88 3.34
C PRO A 40 -25.50 -5.45 3.81
N LYS A 41 -26.28 -4.48 3.34
CA LYS A 41 -26.13 -3.05 3.67
C LYS A 41 -26.11 -2.78 5.17
N GLY A 42 -26.93 -3.47 5.94
CA GLY A 42 -26.96 -3.35 7.40
C GLY A 42 -25.64 -3.70 8.07
N SER A 43 -24.92 -4.71 7.56
CA SER A 43 -23.60 -5.09 8.09
C SER A 43 -22.55 -4.01 7.89
N LEU A 44 -22.63 -3.23 6.81
CA LEU A 44 -21.72 -2.11 6.61
C LEU A 44 -21.85 -1.08 7.73
N TYR A 45 -23.05 -0.57 7.96
CA TYR A 45 -23.26 0.47 8.97
C TYR A 45 -23.09 -0.02 10.40
N HIS A 46 -23.28 -1.33 10.63
CA HIS A 46 -22.93 -1.95 11.90
C HIS A 46 -21.42 -1.89 12.21
N HIS A 47 -20.55 -2.12 11.21
CA HIS A 47 -19.09 -2.11 11.37
C HIS A 47 -18.45 -0.75 11.09
N PHE A 48 -19.08 0.07 10.27
CA PHE A 48 -18.58 1.34 9.75
C PHE A 48 -19.71 2.38 9.80
N PRO A 49 -19.93 3.04 10.95
CA PRO A 49 -21.07 3.93 11.15
C PRO A 49 -21.18 5.07 10.13
N ASN A 50 -20.03 5.64 9.70
CA ASN A 50 -19.96 6.65 8.64
C ASN A 50 -19.86 6.04 7.23
N GLY A 51 -20.20 4.75 7.09
CA GLY A 51 -20.33 4.05 5.83
C GLY A 51 -19.01 3.94 5.06
N LYS A 52 -19.03 4.40 3.80
CA LYS A 52 -17.90 4.30 2.87
C LYS A 52 -16.64 5.01 3.36
N SER A 53 -16.77 6.10 4.11
CA SER A 53 -15.63 6.85 4.65
C SER A 53 -14.84 6.03 5.67
N ASP A 54 -15.53 5.47 6.68
CA ASP A 54 -14.87 4.62 7.68
C ASP A 54 -14.26 3.37 7.04
N LEU A 55 -14.97 2.80 6.06
CA LEU A 55 -14.48 1.63 5.33
C LEU A 55 -13.22 1.96 4.51
N ALA A 56 -13.12 3.17 3.93
CA ALA A 56 -11.94 3.61 3.20
C ALA A 56 -10.73 3.74 4.14
N LEU A 57 -10.90 4.34 5.32
CA LEU A 57 -9.83 4.41 6.32
C LEU A 57 -9.37 3.02 6.76
N ALA A 58 -10.31 2.12 7.06
CA ALA A 58 -10.00 0.75 7.46
C ALA A 58 -9.31 -0.05 6.34
N SER A 59 -9.74 0.13 5.09
CA SER A 59 -9.13 -0.55 3.93
C SER A 59 -7.73 -0.04 3.62
N ALA A 60 -7.48 1.27 3.77
CA ALA A 60 -6.14 1.84 3.63
C ALA A 60 -5.20 1.33 4.74
N THR A 61 -5.66 1.24 5.98
CA THR A 61 -4.91 0.64 7.09
C THR A 61 -4.54 -0.81 6.78
N TRP A 62 -5.53 -1.62 6.38
CA TRP A 62 -5.28 -3.02 6.03
C TRP A 62 -4.25 -3.15 4.90
N ALA A 63 -4.36 -2.34 3.85
CA ALA A 63 -3.41 -2.36 2.74
C ALA A 63 -2.01 -1.89 3.17
N SER A 64 -1.93 -0.89 4.05
CA SER A 64 -0.68 -0.45 4.68
C SER A 64 -0.01 -1.57 5.47
N ASP A 65 -0.77 -2.32 6.26
CA ASP A 65 -0.25 -3.47 7.02
C ASP A 65 0.30 -4.57 6.09
N GLN A 66 -0.33 -4.78 4.91
CA GLN A 66 0.24 -5.71 3.92
C GLN A 66 1.59 -5.20 3.40
N MET A 67 1.72 -3.89 3.15
CA MET A 67 2.97 -3.29 2.69
C MET A 67 4.07 -3.37 3.76
N LEU A 68 3.76 -3.07 5.01
CA LEU A 68 4.70 -3.21 6.13
C LEU A 68 5.22 -4.65 6.24
N ARG A 69 4.33 -5.64 6.15
CA ARG A 69 4.73 -7.05 6.09
C ARG A 69 5.63 -7.38 4.89
N LEU A 70 5.35 -6.77 3.74
CA LEU A 70 6.16 -6.95 2.54
C LEU A 70 7.56 -6.35 2.72
N ILE A 71 7.66 -5.17 3.34
CA ILE A 71 8.93 -4.51 3.67
C ILE A 71 9.71 -5.42 4.63
N ALA A 72 9.14 -5.78 5.78
CA ALA A 72 9.79 -6.66 6.74
C ALA A 72 10.29 -7.97 6.09
N ALA A 73 9.42 -8.68 5.39
CA ALA A 73 9.76 -9.93 4.69
C ALA A 73 10.81 -9.77 3.56
N SER A 74 11.10 -8.53 3.15
CA SER A 74 12.13 -8.25 2.14
C SER A 74 13.47 -7.92 2.79
N PHE A 75 13.45 -7.21 3.90
CA PHE A 75 14.65 -6.75 4.58
C PHE A 75 15.17 -7.70 5.67
N GLU A 76 14.28 -8.42 6.38
CA GLU A 76 14.70 -9.34 7.46
C GLU A 76 15.76 -10.38 7.02
N PRO A 77 15.58 -11.09 5.89
CA PRO A 77 16.54 -12.08 5.43
C PRO A 77 17.70 -11.47 4.62
N ALA A 78 17.70 -10.16 4.36
CA ALA A 78 18.68 -9.51 3.49
C ALA A 78 20.04 -9.35 4.19
N GLU A 79 21.11 -9.46 3.41
CA GLU A 79 22.49 -9.28 3.87
C GLU A 79 22.95 -7.81 3.79
N SER A 80 22.24 -6.98 3.04
CA SER A 80 22.48 -5.54 2.90
C SER A 80 21.19 -4.77 2.66
N PHE A 81 21.21 -3.44 2.88
CA PHE A 81 20.08 -2.59 2.57
C PHE A 81 19.72 -2.66 1.07
N HIS A 82 20.72 -2.69 0.20
CA HIS A 82 20.52 -2.80 -1.25
C HIS A 82 19.82 -4.11 -1.63
N ALA A 83 20.25 -5.25 -1.07
CA ALA A 83 19.60 -6.54 -1.29
C ALA A 83 18.14 -6.55 -0.81
N GLY A 84 17.84 -5.91 0.34
CA GLY A 84 16.48 -5.73 0.83
C GLY A 84 15.62 -4.91 -0.13
N MET A 85 16.18 -3.84 -0.70
CA MET A 85 15.51 -3.02 -1.71
C MET A 85 15.25 -3.79 -3.00
N GLU A 86 16.21 -4.57 -3.50
CA GLU A 86 16.01 -5.43 -4.67
C GLU A 86 14.88 -6.43 -4.45
N ALA A 87 14.85 -7.07 -3.29
CA ALA A 87 13.80 -8.00 -2.92
C ALA A 87 12.42 -7.32 -2.83
N LEU A 88 12.34 -6.14 -2.20
CA LEU A 88 11.11 -5.36 -2.08
C LEU A 88 10.59 -4.93 -3.45
N CYS A 89 11.44 -4.29 -4.25
CA CYS A 89 11.08 -3.79 -5.58
C CYS A 89 10.68 -4.94 -6.52
N GLY A 90 11.35 -6.08 -6.44
CA GLY A 90 10.99 -7.28 -7.18
C GLY A 90 9.61 -7.84 -6.79
N LYS A 91 9.28 -7.83 -5.49
CA LYS A 91 7.95 -8.25 -5.01
C LYS A 91 6.86 -7.26 -5.43
N VAL A 92 7.11 -5.96 -5.30
CA VAL A 92 6.17 -4.89 -5.73
C VAL A 92 5.92 -4.98 -7.24
N ALA A 93 6.97 -5.17 -8.05
CA ALA A 93 6.85 -5.35 -9.49
C ALA A 93 5.99 -6.58 -9.86
N LYS A 94 6.20 -7.71 -9.17
CA LYS A 94 5.37 -8.92 -9.36
C LYS A 94 3.90 -8.69 -8.99
N LEU A 95 3.62 -7.95 -7.92
CA LEU A 95 2.25 -7.60 -7.55
C LEU A 95 1.61 -6.71 -8.60
N PHE A 96 2.35 -5.71 -9.09
CA PHE A 96 1.91 -4.83 -10.16
C PHE A 96 1.57 -5.61 -11.45
N ASP A 97 2.44 -6.53 -11.89
CA ASP A 97 2.20 -7.39 -13.06
C ASP A 97 0.92 -8.23 -12.88
N LYS A 98 0.73 -8.83 -11.69
CA LYS A 98 -0.46 -9.63 -11.37
C LYS A 98 -1.76 -8.83 -11.34
N SER A 99 -1.70 -7.54 -11.06
CA SER A 99 -2.87 -6.65 -11.05
C SER A 99 -3.35 -6.24 -12.44
N GLY A 100 -2.68 -6.70 -13.50
CA GLY A 100 -2.91 -6.26 -14.87
C GLY A 100 -2.25 -4.90 -15.15
N GLN A 101 -1.19 -4.57 -14.44
CA GLN A 101 -0.37 -3.36 -14.61
C GLN A 101 -1.13 -2.04 -14.36
N TRP A 102 -2.11 -2.08 -13.46
CA TRP A 102 -2.95 -0.92 -13.18
C TRP A 102 -2.89 -0.44 -11.73
N ASP A 103 -2.61 -1.30 -10.77
CA ASP A 103 -2.63 -0.94 -9.36
C ASP A 103 -1.58 0.13 -9.03
N GLY A 104 -2.01 1.17 -8.30
CA GLY A 104 -1.13 2.20 -7.75
C GLY A 104 -0.84 1.98 -6.27
N CYS A 105 -0.32 3.01 -5.63
CA CYS A 105 -0.18 3.02 -4.18
C CYS A 105 -1.56 2.91 -3.52
N PRO A 106 -1.79 1.91 -2.67
CA PRO A 106 -3.11 1.69 -2.08
C PRO A 106 -3.57 2.83 -1.16
N ILE A 107 -2.64 3.54 -0.54
CA ILE A 107 -2.97 4.67 0.34
C ILE A 107 -3.39 5.88 -0.50
N SER A 108 -2.55 6.29 -1.46
CA SER A 108 -2.83 7.48 -2.26
C SER A 108 -4.08 7.32 -3.12
N SER A 109 -4.29 6.15 -3.72
CA SER A 109 -5.49 5.86 -4.53
C SER A 109 -6.78 5.87 -3.70
N THR A 110 -6.70 5.56 -2.41
CA THR A 110 -7.88 5.49 -1.54
C THR A 110 -8.16 6.80 -0.82
N LEU A 111 -7.13 7.48 -0.28
CA LEU A 111 -7.29 8.55 0.69
C LEU A 111 -7.06 9.96 0.15
N PHE A 112 -6.45 10.15 -1.04
CA PHE A 112 -6.31 11.48 -1.62
C PHE A 112 -7.58 11.92 -2.34
N GLU A 113 -8.49 12.45 -1.56
CA GLU A 113 -9.78 12.94 -2.00
C GLU A 113 -9.68 14.39 -2.51
N GLY A 114 -9.84 15.31 -1.93
CA GLY A 114 -9.70 16.71 -2.25
C GLY A 114 -8.96 17.44 -1.13
N PRO A 115 -8.62 18.70 -1.33
CA PRO A 115 -7.85 19.49 -0.38
C PRO A 115 -8.53 19.62 0.99
N ASP A 116 -9.86 19.53 1.06
CA ASP A 116 -10.61 19.78 2.28
C ASP A 116 -10.84 18.55 3.17
N ASN A 117 -10.44 17.36 2.72
CA ASN A 117 -10.60 16.14 3.54
C ASN A 117 -9.44 15.97 4.53
N ALA A 118 -9.53 16.69 5.66
CA ALA A 118 -8.50 16.67 6.71
C ALA A 118 -8.30 15.28 7.34
N THR A 119 -9.38 14.52 7.54
CA THR A 119 -9.34 13.19 8.15
C THR A 119 -8.55 12.21 7.27
N PHE A 120 -8.82 12.17 5.97
CA PHE A 120 -8.13 11.30 5.04
C PHE A 120 -6.65 11.67 4.91
N ARG A 121 -6.33 12.98 4.84
CA ARG A 121 -4.93 13.45 4.80
C ARG A 121 -4.16 13.08 6.07
N ALA A 122 -4.77 13.28 7.24
CA ALA A 122 -4.14 12.93 8.51
C ALA A 122 -3.88 11.41 8.61
N HIS A 123 -4.84 10.60 8.15
CA HIS A 123 -4.69 9.15 8.13
C HIS A 123 -3.61 8.70 7.13
N ALA A 124 -3.60 9.25 5.91
CA ALA A 124 -2.56 8.97 4.92
C ALA A 124 -1.16 9.31 5.44
N ARG A 125 -1.01 10.49 6.08
CA ARG A 125 0.25 10.87 6.74
C ARG A 125 0.69 9.82 7.75
N HIS A 126 -0.20 9.41 8.64
CA HIS A 126 0.10 8.40 9.66
C HIS A 126 0.60 7.09 9.04
N LEU A 127 -0.06 6.60 7.99
CA LEU A 127 0.32 5.37 7.32
C LEU A 127 1.67 5.49 6.58
N PHE A 128 1.93 6.61 5.92
CA PHE A 128 3.20 6.85 5.24
C PHE A 128 4.37 6.99 6.21
N GLU A 129 4.18 7.69 7.33
CA GLU A 129 5.19 7.77 8.40
C GLU A 129 5.50 6.38 8.97
N GLY A 130 4.52 5.48 9.04
CA GLY A 130 4.74 4.09 9.42
C GLY A 130 5.70 3.36 8.44
N TRP A 131 5.53 3.55 7.14
CA TRP A 131 6.41 2.94 6.14
C TRP A 131 7.83 3.52 6.18
N ILE A 132 7.95 4.85 6.36
CA ILE A 132 9.24 5.52 6.51
C ILE A 132 9.95 5.04 7.78
N THR A 133 9.23 4.92 8.90
CA THR A 133 9.77 4.43 10.17
C THR A 133 10.32 3.00 10.02
N GLU A 134 9.58 2.12 9.36
CA GLU A 134 10.01 0.75 9.10
C GLU A 134 11.25 0.71 8.19
N GLY A 135 11.25 1.49 7.11
CA GLY A 135 12.43 1.63 6.24
C GLY A 135 13.65 2.15 6.98
N ALA A 136 13.47 3.16 7.85
CA ALA A 136 14.55 3.72 8.67
C ALA A 136 15.06 2.72 9.73
N HIS A 137 14.19 1.85 10.27
CA HIS A 137 14.61 0.75 11.13
C HIS A 137 15.61 -0.16 10.41
N HIS A 138 15.28 -0.61 9.20
CA HIS A 138 16.18 -1.44 8.40
C HIS A 138 17.46 -0.69 7.98
N ALA A 139 17.36 0.58 7.59
CA ALA A 139 18.53 1.39 7.26
C ALA A 139 19.52 1.51 8.42
N ARG A 140 19.02 1.71 9.67
CA ARG A 140 19.84 1.67 10.89
C ARG A 140 20.50 0.32 11.12
N ARG A 141 19.74 -0.77 10.96
CA ARG A 141 20.25 -2.14 11.11
C ARG A 141 21.45 -2.40 10.20
N PHE A 142 21.47 -1.84 8.99
CA PHE A 142 22.57 -1.96 8.04
C PHE A 142 23.63 -0.84 8.15
N GLY A 143 23.56 0.01 9.17
CA GLY A 143 24.59 1.01 9.48
C GLY A 143 24.66 2.19 8.52
N LEU A 144 23.55 2.51 7.79
CA LEU A 144 23.54 3.66 6.90
C LEU A 144 23.64 4.97 7.70
N ALA A 145 24.41 5.94 7.18
CA ALA A 145 24.73 7.18 7.87
C ALA A 145 23.50 8.05 8.21
N ASP A 146 22.52 8.09 7.32
CA ASP A 146 21.26 8.83 7.51
C ASP A 146 20.06 7.92 7.22
N PRO A 147 19.64 7.12 8.22
CA PRO A 147 18.55 6.15 8.05
C PRO A 147 17.21 6.78 7.68
N GLN A 148 16.89 7.95 8.24
CA GLN A 148 15.63 8.64 7.99
C GLN A 148 15.57 9.13 6.54
N LYS A 149 16.58 9.83 6.09
CA LYS A 149 16.68 10.32 4.70
C LYS A 149 16.68 9.17 3.70
N THR A 150 17.37 8.07 4.02
CA THR A 150 17.39 6.87 3.18
C THR A 150 15.99 6.29 3.02
N ALA A 151 15.23 6.17 4.13
CA ALA A 151 13.86 5.66 4.09
C ALA A 151 12.91 6.59 3.33
N GLU A 152 13.01 7.91 3.53
CA GLU A 152 12.23 8.89 2.76
C GLU A 152 12.55 8.80 1.26
N THR A 153 13.83 8.67 0.91
CA THR A 153 14.25 8.50 -0.49
C THR A 153 13.67 7.22 -1.09
N MET A 154 13.79 6.08 -0.35
CA MET A 154 13.19 4.80 -0.76
C MET A 154 11.69 4.95 -1.04
N PHE A 155 10.98 5.63 -0.13
CA PHE A 155 9.55 5.83 -0.25
C PHE A 155 9.19 6.72 -1.46
N ILE A 156 9.91 7.85 -1.66
CA ILE A 156 9.71 8.73 -2.82
C ILE A 156 9.92 7.98 -4.13
N LEU A 157 10.99 7.17 -4.22
CA LEU A 157 11.28 6.35 -5.39
C LEU A 157 10.17 5.33 -5.67
N LEU A 158 9.65 4.65 -4.64
CA LEU A 158 8.54 3.70 -4.79
C LEU A 158 7.27 4.40 -5.31
N GLN A 159 6.92 5.57 -4.78
CA GLN A 159 5.74 6.32 -5.25
C GLN A 159 5.88 6.77 -6.69
N GLY A 160 7.02 7.36 -7.04
CA GLY A 160 7.34 7.75 -8.43
C GLY A 160 7.39 6.55 -9.37
N GLY A 161 7.99 5.47 -8.91
CA GLY A 161 8.07 4.20 -9.64
C GLY A 161 6.70 3.62 -9.98
N TRP A 162 5.77 3.60 -9.03
CA TRP A 162 4.38 3.17 -9.28
C TRP A 162 3.68 4.03 -10.33
N MET A 163 3.81 5.35 -10.22
CA MET A 163 3.21 6.28 -11.18
C MET A 163 3.74 6.03 -12.59
N LEU A 164 5.06 5.90 -12.74
CA LEU A 164 5.69 5.65 -14.04
C LEU A 164 5.37 4.25 -14.58
N ALA A 165 5.30 3.22 -13.72
CA ALA A 165 4.92 1.86 -14.11
C ALA A 165 3.51 1.84 -14.71
N ARG A 166 2.54 2.50 -14.06
CA ARG A 166 1.17 2.64 -14.59
C ARG A 166 1.14 3.37 -15.93
N ALA A 167 1.85 4.49 -16.06
CA ALA A 167 1.89 5.26 -17.30
C ALA A 167 2.53 4.47 -18.45
N ARG A 168 3.52 3.63 -18.16
CA ARG A 168 4.24 2.82 -19.15
C ARG A 168 3.66 1.44 -19.38
N GLN A 169 2.70 1.02 -18.55
CA GLN A 169 2.16 -0.34 -18.54
C GLN A 169 3.29 -1.39 -18.49
N SER A 170 4.29 -1.14 -17.63
CA SER A 170 5.47 -1.99 -17.44
C SER A 170 5.99 -1.88 -16.02
N SER A 171 6.35 -3.01 -15.42
CA SER A 171 6.99 -3.08 -14.11
C SER A 171 8.51 -2.82 -14.13
N ASP A 172 9.11 -2.59 -15.29
CA ASP A 172 10.57 -2.46 -15.43
C ASP A 172 11.16 -1.34 -14.58
N VAL A 173 10.45 -0.20 -14.51
CA VAL A 173 10.90 0.91 -13.68
C VAL A 173 10.94 0.53 -12.19
N LEU A 174 9.97 -0.27 -11.71
CA LEU A 174 9.96 -0.73 -10.32
C LEU A 174 11.15 -1.63 -10.00
N ARG A 175 11.56 -2.50 -10.93
CA ARG A 175 12.70 -3.40 -10.77
C ARG A 175 14.04 -2.66 -10.72
N ARG A 176 14.13 -1.48 -11.36
CA ARG A 176 15.35 -0.68 -11.45
C ARG A 176 15.50 0.37 -10.35
N LEU A 177 14.50 0.56 -9.49
CA LEU A 177 14.57 1.53 -8.39
C LEU A 177 15.79 1.33 -7.45
N PRO A 178 16.22 0.10 -7.13
CA PRO A 178 17.40 -0.10 -6.30
C PRO A 178 18.69 0.53 -6.86
N GLU A 179 18.82 0.58 -8.20
CA GLU A 179 19.98 1.20 -8.87
C GLU A 179 20.05 2.72 -8.66
N MET A 180 18.93 3.36 -8.27
CA MET A 180 18.82 4.81 -8.03
C MET A 180 19.15 5.20 -6.59
N LEU A 181 19.27 4.22 -5.68
CA LEU A 181 19.67 4.49 -4.30
C LEU A 181 21.19 4.62 -4.22
N PRO A 182 21.71 5.51 -3.34
CA PRO A 182 23.12 5.55 -3.04
C PRO A 182 23.57 4.17 -2.56
N ARG A 183 24.65 3.63 -3.15
CA ARG A 183 25.33 2.45 -2.59
C ARG A 183 26.04 2.92 -1.32
N ALA A 184 25.89 2.19 -0.22
CA ALA A 184 26.79 2.37 0.91
C ALA A 184 28.18 1.94 0.45
N ASP A 185 29.14 2.86 0.51
CA ASP A 185 30.57 2.58 0.31
C ASP A 185 31.09 1.70 1.46
#